data_e285eda04e7d1a855d297c6994d748fe
#
_entry.id   e285eda04e7d1a855d297c6994d748fe
#
_cell.length_a   1.000
_cell.length_b   1.000
_cell.length_c   1.000
_cell.angle_alpha   90.00
_cell.angle_beta   90.00
_cell.angle_gamma   90.00
#
_symmetry.space_group_name_H-M   'P 1'
#
loop_
_entity.id
_entity.type
_entity.pdbx_description
1 polymer ?
#
loop_
_entity_poly.entity_id
_entity_poly.type
_entity_poly.pdbx_seq_one_letter_code
_entity_poly.pdbx_strand_id
1 'polypeptide(L)'
;KKKKKSENGFWYYYNTKVADSLTTPKFGDTLIYNYSIKDINKTVIYSKADLKQQTYIMDKQELFTGLREGLKLMRSGETVTFLFPSQKAYGYYGDENKIGTNVPLICEVTLLDIKTTEPY
;
A
#
# COMPACT_ATOMS: atom_id res chain seq x y z
N LYS A 1 6.50 9.74 15.10
CA LYS A 1 7.09 8.94 14.04
C LYS A 1 7.57 9.81 12.91
N LYS A 2 8.65 9.37 12.27
CA LYS A 2 9.27 10.17 11.24
C LYS A 2 8.57 9.98 9.91
N LYS A 3 7.96 11.04 9.39
CA LYS A 3 7.28 11.00 8.10
C LYS A 3 8.26 11.28 6.98
N LYS A 4 8.11 10.54 5.89
CA LYS A 4 8.95 10.67 4.72
C LYS A 4 8.09 11.00 3.51
N LYS A 5 8.62 11.81 2.61
CA LYS A 5 7.96 12.11 1.35
C LYS A 5 8.56 11.23 0.27
N SER A 6 7.72 10.50 -0.45
CA SER A 6 8.19 9.67 -1.56
C SER A 6 8.44 10.52 -2.79
N GLU A 7 9.22 9.98 -3.73
CA GLU A 7 9.43 10.62 -5.02
C GLU A 7 8.17 10.64 -5.85
N ASN A 8 7.21 9.79 -5.53
CA ASN A 8 5.99 9.62 -6.31
C ASN A 8 4.80 10.40 -5.75
N GLY A 9 5.05 11.32 -4.82
CA GLY A 9 4.02 12.26 -4.40
C GLY A 9 3.09 11.77 -3.31
N PHE A 10 3.56 10.92 -2.42
CA PHE A 10 2.80 10.54 -1.24
C PHE A 10 3.73 10.56 -0.03
N TRP A 11 3.12 10.52 1.18
CA TRP A 11 3.88 10.51 2.43
C TRP A 11 3.75 9.16 3.10
N TYR A 12 4.74 8.77 3.89
CA TYR A 12 4.69 7.51 4.62
C TYR A 12 5.57 7.56 5.86
N TYR A 13 5.30 6.64 6.78
CA TYR A 13 6.19 6.39 7.91
C TYR A 13 6.12 4.91 8.27
N TYR A 14 7.22 4.42 8.87
CA TYR A 14 7.30 3.02 9.27
C TYR A 14 6.70 2.83 10.65
N ASN A 15 5.78 1.87 10.78
CA ASN A 15 5.31 1.39 12.07
C ASN A 15 6.25 0.27 12.55
N THR A 16 6.68 -0.58 11.64
CA THR A 16 7.66 -1.63 11.86
C THR A 16 8.61 -1.64 10.67
N LYS A 17 9.89 -1.55 10.93
CA LYS A 17 10.90 -1.57 9.88
C LYS A 17 11.84 -2.74 10.10
N VAL A 18 12.16 -3.47 9.02
CA VAL A 18 13.10 -4.58 9.06
C VAL A 18 14.43 -4.15 8.46
N ALA A 19 15.40 -5.07 8.43
CA ALA A 19 16.74 -4.76 7.98
C ALA A 19 16.79 -4.34 6.52
N ASP A 20 17.60 -3.33 6.21
CA ASP A 20 17.74 -2.84 4.85
C ASP A 20 18.37 -3.87 3.90
N SER A 21 19.00 -4.92 4.46
CA SER A 21 19.57 -5.98 3.64
C SER A 21 18.53 -6.84 2.94
N LEU A 22 17.27 -6.81 3.42
CA LEU A 22 16.21 -7.55 2.77
C LEU A 22 15.73 -6.81 1.52
N THR A 23 15.24 -7.55 0.55
CA THR A 23 14.88 -6.96 -0.73
C THR A 23 13.46 -6.40 -0.72
N THR A 24 13.22 -5.43 -1.61
CA THR A 24 11.89 -4.90 -1.89
C THR A 24 11.32 -5.62 -3.12
N PRO A 25 9.99 -5.53 -3.34
CA PRO A 25 9.37 -6.25 -4.46
C PRO A 25 9.85 -5.76 -5.82
N LYS A 26 9.92 -6.69 -6.76
CA LYS A 26 10.28 -6.41 -8.14
C LYS A 26 9.15 -6.85 -9.07
N PHE A 27 9.23 -6.42 -10.30
CA PHE A 27 8.24 -6.79 -11.32
C PHE A 27 8.02 -8.30 -11.32
N GLY A 28 6.76 -8.71 -11.26
CA GLY A 28 6.38 -10.11 -11.31
C GLY A 28 6.39 -10.84 -9.99
N ASP A 29 6.93 -10.23 -8.92
CA ASP A 29 6.89 -10.85 -7.60
C ASP A 29 5.46 -10.94 -7.10
N THR A 30 5.15 -12.00 -6.37
CA THR A 30 3.85 -12.17 -5.75
C THR A 30 3.92 -11.72 -4.31
N LEU A 31 3.09 -10.74 -3.97
CA LEU A 31 3.05 -10.14 -2.64
C LEU A 31 1.82 -10.63 -1.91
N ILE A 32 1.97 -10.91 -0.62
CA ILE A 32 0.86 -11.21 0.27
C ILE A 32 0.86 -10.11 1.32
N TYR A 33 -0.24 -9.37 1.41
CA TYR A 33 -0.32 -8.24 2.33
C TYR A 33 -1.73 -8.08 2.87
N ASN A 34 -1.86 -7.31 3.94
CA ASN A 34 -3.15 -6.84 4.40
C ASN A 34 -3.06 -5.34 4.63
N TYR A 35 -4.20 -4.69 4.68
CA TYR A 35 -4.23 -3.25 4.86
C TYR A 35 -5.59 -2.77 5.32
N SER A 36 -5.61 -1.53 5.82
CA SER A 36 -6.84 -0.82 6.17
C SER A 36 -6.82 0.52 5.47
N ILE A 37 -7.99 1.11 5.27
CA ILE A 37 -8.14 2.41 4.63
C ILE A 37 -8.95 3.32 5.55
N LYS A 38 -8.40 4.51 5.82
CA LYS A 38 -9.05 5.56 6.61
C LYS A 38 -9.04 6.85 5.81
N ASP A 39 -9.97 7.76 6.13
CA ASP A 39 -9.89 9.12 5.59
C ASP A 39 -8.93 9.95 6.43
N ILE A 40 -8.73 11.22 6.07
CA ILE A 40 -7.77 12.06 6.77
C ILE A 40 -8.20 12.41 8.20
N ASN A 41 -9.46 12.22 8.53
CA ASN A 41 -9.96 12.38 9.89
C ASN A 41 -9.80 11.10 10.70
N LYS A 42 -9.16 10.09 10.11
CA LYS A 42 -8.90 8.78 10.71
C LYS A 42 -10.16 7.96 10.94
N THR A 43 -11.23 8.29 10.22
CA THR A 43 -12.43 7.45 10.21
C THR A 43 -12.17 6.26 9.31
N VAL A 44 -12.44 5.07 9.81
CA VAL A 44 -12.19 3.84 9.03
C VAL A 44 -13.21 3.76 7.90
N ILE A 45 -12.69 3.65 6.67
CA ILE A 45 -13.52 3.39 5.49
C ILE A 45 -13.62 1.89 5.28
N TYR A 46 -12.48 1.21 5.28
CA TYR A 46 -12.40 -0.24 5.20
C TYR A 46 -11.42 -0.74 6.24
N SER A 47 -11.87 -1.67 7.09
CA SER A 47 -10.99 -2.29 8.07
C SER A 47 -10.19 -3.42 7.42
N LYS A 48 -9.18 -3.92 8.13
CA LYS A 48 -8.44 -5.10 7.67
C LYS A 48 -9.36 -6.31 7.49
N ALA A 49 -10.35 -6.45 8.37
CA ALA A 49 -11.32 -7.53 8.27
C ALA A 49 -12.18 -7.38 7.00
N ASP A 50 -12.53 -6.15 6.63
CA ASP A 50 -13.31 -5.91 5.42
C ASP A 50 -12.52 -6.27 4.16
N LEU A 51 -11.25 -5.87 4.11
CA LEU A 51 -10.44 -6.03 2.91
C LEU A 51 -9.78 -7.39 2.83
N LYS A 52 -9.52 -8.01 3.98
CA LYS A 52 -8.91 -9.33 4.07
C LYS A 52 -7.51 -9.36 3.50
N GLN A 53 -6.86 -10.49 3.62
CA GLN A 53 -5.53 -10.69 3.06
C GLN A 53 -5.60 -10.67 1.54
N GLN A 54 -4.67 -9.95 0.94
CA GLN A 54 -4.62 -9.77 -0.51
C GLN A 54 -3.38 -10.44 -1.09
N THR A 55 -3.52 -10.92 -2.31
CA THR A 55 -2.40 -11.43 -3.11
C THR A 55 -2.32 -10.55 -4.35
N TYR A 56 -1.12 -10.04 -4.63
CA TYR A 56 -0.92 -9.10 -5.74
C TYR A 56 0.37 -9.44 -6.47
N ILE A 57 0.29 -9.52 -7.79
CA ILE A 57 1.48 -9.76 -8.62
C ILE A 57 1.96 -8.39 -9.11
N MET A 58 3.15 -8.01 -8.68
CA MET A 58 3.69 -6.67 -8.89
C MET A 58 3.74 -6.32 -10.38
N ASP A 59 3.08 -5.21 -10.72
CA ASP A 59 3.03 -4.63 -12.07
C ASP A 59 2.36 -5.51 -13.12
N LYS A 60 1.70 -6.61 -12.72
CA LYS A 60 0.95 -7.46 -13.63
C LYS A 60 -0.56 -7.43 -13.38
N GLN A 61 -1.00 -6.82 -12.29
CA GLN A 61 -2.41 -6.73 -11.93
C GLN A 61 -2.75 -5.29 -11.61
N GLU A 62 -4.05 -4.98 -11.66
CA GLU A 62 -4.52 -3.64 -11.35
C GLU A 62 -4.50 -3.39 -9.85
N LEU A 63 -4.07 -2.21 -9.47
CA LEU A 63 -4.08 -1.76 -8.10
C LEU A 63 -3.94 -0.23 -8.17
N PHE A 64 -4.58 0.50 -7.25
CA PHE A 64 -4.44 1.95 -7.33
C PHE A 64 -2.97 2.36 -7.14
N THR A 65 -2.61 3.41 -7.86
CA THR A 65 -1.21 3.77 -8.07
C THR A 65 -0.43 3.95 -6.78
N GLY A 66 -1.02 4.64 -5.80
CA GLY A 66 -0.31 4.88 -4.54
C GLY A 66 0.07 3.60 -3.84
N LEU A 67 -0.86 2.66 -3.72
CA LEU A 67 -0.58 1.40 -3.04
C LEU A 67 0.45 0.57 -3.81
N ARG A 68 0.34 0.54 -5.14
CA ARG A 68 1.33 -0.16 -5.95
C ARG A 68 2.74 0.40 -5.72
N GLU A 69 2.86 1.72 -5.73
CA GLU A 69 4.15 2.36 -5.52
C GLU A 69 4.63 2.24 -4.08
N GLY A 70 3.70 2.29 -3.13
CA GLY A 70 4.05 2.11 -1.73
C GLY A 70 4.57 0.72 -1.43
N LEU A 71 3.94 -0.31 -1.99
CA LEU A 71 4.39 -1.69 -1.80
C LEU A 71 5.82 -1.89 -2.30
N LYS A 72 6.22 -1.16 -3.36
CA LYS A 72 7.59 -1.26 -3.89
C LYS A 72 8.65 -0.76 -2.91
N LEU A 73 8.25 0.01 -1.91
CA LEU A 73 9.19 0.52 -0.90
C LEU A 73 9.32 -0.42 0.30
N MET A 74 8.47 -1.43 0.40
CA MET A 74 8.36 -2.24 1.60
C MET A 74 9.14 -3.54 1.48
N ARG A 75 9.52 -4.06 2.64
CA ARG A 75 10.14 -5.38 2.76
C ARG A 75 9.22 -6.28 3.55
N SER A 76 9.35 -7.57 3.33
CA SER A 76 8.53 -8.56 4.04
C SER A 76 8.69 -8.39 5.55
N GLY A 77 7.59 -8.33 6.26
CA GLY A 77 7.57 -8.13 7.70
C GLY A 77 7.36 -6.69 8.13
N GLU A 78 7.38 -5.73 7.19
CA GLU A 78 7.19 -4.33 7.54
C GLU A 78 5.73 -3.94 7.59
N THR A 79 5.43 -2.98 8.45
CA THR A 79 4.14 -2.27 8.47
C THR A 79 4.44 -0.80 8.25
N VAL A 80 3.79 -0.21 7.27
CA VAL A 80 3.99 1.18 6.87
C VAL A 80 2.64 1.86 6.75
N THR A 81 2.56 3.09 7.24
CA THR A 81 1.36 3.91 7.07
C THR A 81 1.63 4.91 5.96
N PHE A 82 0.74 4.92 4.97
CA PHE A 82 0.84 5.82 3.82
C PHE A 82 -0.27 6.85 3.87
N LEU A 83 0.05 8.06 3.41
CA LEU A 83 -0.95 9.08 3.12
C LEU A 83 -0.91 9.32 1.62
N PHE A 84 -1.99 8.91 0.94
CA PHE A 84 -2.10 9.03 -0.50
C PHE A 84 -3.02 10.19 -0.86
N PRO A 85 -2.55 11.17 -1.64
CA PRO A 85 -3.49 12.15 -2.20
C PRO A 85 -4.45 11.44 -3.15
N SER A 86 -5.58 12.04 -3.43
CA SER A 86 -6.62 11.38 -4.23
C SER A 86 -6.13 10.94 -5.59
N GLN A 87 -5.21 11.68 -6.23
CA GLN A 87 -4.65 11.33 -7.53
C GLN A 87 -3.87 10.02 -7.49
N LYS A 88 -3.36 9.64 -6.33
CA LYS A 88 -2.63 8.38 -6.14
C LYS A 88 -3.55 7.28 -5.58
N ALA A 89 -4.80 7.60 -5.33
CA ALA A 89 -5.80 6.69 -4.81
C ALA A 89 -6.89 6.46 -5.85
N TYR A 90 -8.15 6.77 -5.52
CA TYR A 90 -9.25 6.49 -6.43
C TYR A 90 -9.74 7.71 -7.21
N GLY A 91 -9.11 8.86 -7.01
CA GLY A 91 -9.31 10.04 -7.84
C GLY A 91 -10.73 10.58 -7.83
N TYR A 92 -11.11 11.13 -9.00
CA TYR A 92 -12.40 11.77 -9.14
C TYR A 92 -13.58 10.81 -9.03
N TYR A 93 -13.44 9.60 -9.56
CA TYR A 93 -14.56 8.65 -9.60
C TYR A 93 -14.75 7.85 -8.33
N GLY A 94 -13.73 7.83 -7.46
CA GLY A 94 -13.81 7.02 -6.25
C GLY A 94 -13.77 5.53 -6.57
N ASP A 95 -14.23 4.71 -5.61
CA ASP A 95 -14.28 3.26 -5.82
C ASP A 95 -15.71 2.77 -6.06
N GLU A 96 -16.65 3.72 -6.21
CA GLU A 96 -18.07 3.44 -6.44
C GLU A 96 -18.70 2.62 -5.33
N ASN A 97 -18.17 2.77 -4.13
CA ASN A 97 -18.70 2.11 -2.95
C ASN A 97 -18.55 3.09 -1.77
N LYS A 98 -17.51 2.98 -0.97
CA LYS A 98 -17.34 3.80 0.22
C LYS A 98 -16.39 4.98 0.03
N ILE A 99 -15.58 4.99 -1.03
CA ILE A 99 -14.67 6.08 -1.31
C ILE A 99 -15.28 6.96 -2.40
N GLY A 100 -15.55 8.20 -2.04
CA GLY A 100 -16.18 9.14 -2.97
C GLY A 100 -15.16 9.87 -3.83
N THR A 101 -15.54 11.07 -4.26
CA THR A 101 -14.76 11.90 -5.20
C THR A 101 -13.62 12.58 -4.46
N ASN A 102 -12.41 12.45 -4.99
CA ASN A 102 -11.23 13.20 -4.54
C ASN A 102 -10.93 13.04 -3.05
N VAL A 103 -11.01 11.80 -2.55
CA VAL A 103 -10.76 11.51 -1.13
C VAL A 103 -9.32 11.07 -0.93
N PRO A 104 -8.52 11.82 -0.15
CA PRO A 104 -7.19 11.31 0.22
C PRO A 104 -7.33 10.19 1.25
N LEU A 105 -6.43 9.23 1.20
CA LEU A 105 -6.53 8.02 2.00
C LEU A 105 -5.33 7.86 2.91
N ILE A 106 -5.58 7.36 4.11
CA ILE A 106 -4.53 6.88 5.01
C ILE A 106 -4.64 5.37 5.03
N CYS A 107 -3.57 4.68 4.60
CA CYS A 107 -3.56 3.23 4.51
C CYS A 107 -2.43 2.67 5.37
N GLU A 108 -2.78 1.78 6.31
CA GLU A 108 -1.78 1.05 7.07
C GLU A 108 -1.63 -0.31 6.42
N VAL A 109 -0.44 -0.60 5.90
CA VAL A 109 -0.17 -1.79 5.10
C VAL A 109 0.87 -2.65 5.79
N THR A 110 0.59 -3.94 5.92
CA THR A 110 1.56 -4.92 6.39
C THR A 110 1.88 -5.86 5.24
N LEU A 111 3.14 -5.91 4.85
CA LEU A 111 3.61 -6.82 3.81
C LEU A 111 4.02 -8.12 4.48
N LEU A 112 3.24 -9.17 4.24
CA LEU A 112 3.44 -10.44 4.93
C LEU A 112 4.50 -11.31 4.27
N ASP A 113 4.56 -11.29 2.94
CA ASP A 113 5.49 -12.15 2.22
C ASP A 113 5.71 -11.64 0.79
N ILE A 114 6.89 -11.93 0.26
CA ILE A 114 7.24 -11.67 -1.13
C ILE A 114 7.75 -12.97 -1.71
N LYS A 115 7.07 -13.47 -2.76
CA LYS A 115 7.50 -14.68 -3.45
C LYS A 115 8.03 -14.29 -4.81
N THR A 116 9.30 -14.56 -5.04
CA THR A 116 9.93 -14.18 -6.30
C THR A 116 9.62 -15.22 -7.36
N THR A 117 9.51 -14.75 -8.59
CA THR A 117 9.44 -15.63 -9.73
C THR A 117 10.85 -16.04 -10.09
N GLU A 118 11.15 -17.35 -10.00
CA GLU A 118 12.51 -17.76 -10.18
C GLU A 118 12.73 -18.19 -11.58
N PRO A 119 13.42 -17.49 -12.36
CA PRO A 119 13.66 -17.96 -13.69
C PRO A 119 14.61 -19.06 -13.61
N TYR A 120 15.40 -19.35 -13.22
CA TYR A 120 16.30 -20.31 -13.28
C TYR A 120 16.64 -20.82 -14.56
#